data_2947a58b0b8d98c22b4a8a6e4c58a07a
#
_entry.id   2947a58b0b8d98c22b4a8a6e4c58a07a
#
_cell.length_a   1.000
_cell.length_b   1.000
_cell.length_c   1.000
_cell.angle_alpha   90.00
_cell.angle_beta   90.00
_cell.angle_gamma   90.00
#
_symmetry.space_group_name_H-M   'P 1'
#
loop_
_entity.id
_entity.type
_entity.pdbx_description
1 polymer ?
#
loop_
_entity_poly.entity_id
_entity_poly.type
_entity_poly.pdbx_seq_one_letter_code
_entity_poly.pdbx_strand_id
1 'polypeptide(L)'
;MGKWFLHPLRVRYEETDRMGVVYHANYLTWFEIGRTEWVRRAGISYREMEARGLLLPVTDVEASFKQPAAYDDWITVYTRVAEMKGARVRFESRVVAGDQTETHGQCYEGEEPPGTILVKGGTRHVWVNENWKPVRLSREAPDWHAGLVRLSGLIKGEDDGCR
;
A
#
# COMPACT_ATOMS: atom_id res chain seq x y z
N MET A 1 1.54 -5.68 -15.74
CA MET A 1 2.36 -5.24 -14.58
C MET A 1 1.55 -4.26 -13.77
N GLY A 2 1.58 -4.39 -12.46
CA GLY A 2 0.87 -3.49 -11.57
C GLY A 2 1.55 -2.12 -11.48
N LYS A 3 0.73 -1.13 -11.21
CA LYS A 3 1.15 0.26 -11.04
C LYS A 3 1.48 0.51 -9.56
N TRP A 4 2.67 1.01 -9.29
CA TRP A 4 3.07 1.42 -7.96
C TRP A 4 2.64 2.85 -7.68
N PHE A 5 2.08 3.08 -6.51
CA PHE A 5 1.80 4.42 -6.00
C PHE A 5 2.83 4.80 -4.97
N LEU A 6 3.25 6.06 -5.03
CA LEU A 6 4.32 6.61 -4.22
C LEU A 6 3.75 7.48 -3.11
N HIS A 7 4.22 7.27 -1.90
CA HIS A 7 3.95 8.12 -0.76
C HIS A 7 5.27 8.44 -0.05
N PRO A 8 5.80 9.67 -0.20
CA PRO A 8 7.00 10.08 0.50
C PRO A 8 6.69 10.41 1.96
N LEU A 9 7.60 10.10 2.84
CA LEU A 9 7.54 10.53 4.23
C LEU A 9 8.94 10.74 4.80
N ARG A 10 9.00 11.50 5.87
CA ARG A 10 10.22 11.77 6.61
C ARG A 10 10.23 10.96 7.89
N VAL A 11 11.34 10.29 8.18
CA VAL A 11 11.50 9.49 9.39
C VAL A 11 11.46 10.40 10.62
N ARG A 12 10.56 10.11 11.56
CA ARG A 12 10.41 10.85 12.81
C ARG A 12 11.32 10.28 13.90
N TYR A 13 11.70 11.11 14.84
CA TYR A 13 12.55 10.71 15.97
C TYR A 13 11.95 9.52 16.76
N GLU A 14 10.65 9.54 17.02
CA GLU A 14 9.95 8.48 17.75
C GLU A 14 9.92 7.12 17.03
N GLU A 15 10.23 7.10 15.71
CA GLU A 15 10.28 5.88 14.91
C GLU A 15 11.62 5.15 15.01
N THR A 16 12.60 5.76 15.65
CA THR A 16 13.95 5.21 15.81
C THR A 16 14.12 4.47 17.15
N ASP A 17 15.10 3.60 17.20
CA ASP A 17 15.47 2.83 18.38
C ASP A 17 16.90 3.18 18.88
N ARG A 18 17.35 2.46 19.91
CA ARG A 18 18.67 2.69 20.50
C ARG A 18 19.85 2.36 19.57
N MET A 19 19.63 1.63 18.49
CA MET A 19 20.64 1.39 17.45
C MET A 19 20.79 2.58 16.49
N GLY A 20 19.98 3.63 16.66
CA GLY A 20 20.02 4.82 15.81
C GLY A 20 19.34 4.66 14.45
N VAL A 21 18.56 3.62 14.27
CA VAL A 21 17.83 3.31 13.03
C VAL A 21 16.34 3.15 13.31
N VAL A 22 15.54 3.13 12.28
CA VAL A 22 14.09 2.88 12.39
C VAL A 22 13.84 1.52 13.00
N TYR A 23 13.04 1.49 14.07
CA TYR A 23 12.59 0.26 14.69
C TYR A 23 11.73 -0.55 13.70
N HIS A 24 12.05 -1.82 13.53
CA HIS A 24 11.50 -2.65 12.44
C HIS A 24 9.98 -2.68 12.38
N ALA A 25 9.27 -2.58 13.49
CA ALA A 25 7.81 -2.57 13.50
C ALA A 25 7.21 -1.33 12.82
N ASN A 26 7.93 -0.22 12.76
CA ASN A 26 7.46 1.01 12.14
C ASN A 26 7.32 0.88 10.61
N TYR A 27 8.04 -0.02 9.97
CA TYR A 27 7.86 -0.30 8.53
C TYR A 27 6.46 -0.86 8.24
N LEU A 28 5.86 -1.59 9.18
CA LEU A 28 4.50 -2.09 9.05
C LEU A 28 3.48 -0.95 9.11
N THR A 29 3.74 0.07 9.93
CA THR A 29 2.95 1.31 9.95
C THR A 29 3.07 2.05 8.62
N TRP A 30 4.24 2.09 8.01
CA TRP A 30 4.44 2.71 6.71
C TRP A 30 3.75 1.94 5.58
N PHE A 31 3.70 0.61 5.66
CA PHE A 31 2.89 -0.19 4.74
C PHE A 31 1.40 0.16 4.85
N GLU A 32 0.92 0.38 6.08
CA GLU A 32 -0.45 0.83 6.32
C GLU A 32 -0.71 2.20 5.68
N ILE A 33 0.18 3.16 5.89
CA ILE A 33 0.09 4.48 5.27
C ILE A 33 0.00 4.35 3.75
N GLY A 34 0.90 3.60 3.15
CA GLY A 34 0.95 3.42 1.70
C GLY A 34 -0.34 2.83 1.13
N ARG A 35 -0.87 1.76 1.74
CA ARG A 35 -2.13 1.15 1.25
C ARG A 35 -3.35 2.00 1.54
N THR A 36 -3.37 2.73 2.65
CA THR A 36 -4.46 3.66 2.97
C THR A 36 -4.55 4.77 1.92
N GLU A 37 -3.41 5.36 1.57
CA GLU A 37 -3.35 6.39 0.53
C GLU A 37 -3.69 5.80 -0.85
N TRP A 38 -3.28 4.56 -1.12
CA TRP A 38 -3.65 3.86 -2.35
C TRP A 38 -5.16 3.70 -2.47
N VAL A 39 -5.81 3.23 -1.40
CA VAL A 39 -7.28 3.03 -1.35
C VAL A 39 -8.03 4.36 -1.49
N ARG A 40 -7.52 5.45 -0.90
CA ARG A 40 -8.10 6.80 -1.08
C ARG A 40 -8.07 7.25 -2.52
N ARG A 41 -7.01 6.96 -3.26
CA ARG A 41 -6.93 7.28 -4.70
C ARG A 41 -7.95 6.53 -5.54
N ALA A 42 -8.39 5.37 -5.07
CA ALA A 42 -9.51 4.64 -5.68
C ALA A 42 -10.88 5.23 -5.34
N GLY A 43 -10.93 6.34 -4.60
CA GLY A 43 -12.16 7.00 -4.17
C GLY A 43 -12.81 6.38 -2.94
N ILE A 44 -12.05 5.61 -2.16
CA ILE A 44 -12.55 4.91 -0.98
C ILE A 44 -11.78 5.39 0.25
N SER A 45 -12.49 5.67 1.34
CA SER A 45 -11.86 5.86 2.63
C SER A 45 -12.22 4.71 3.58
N TYR A 46 -11.35 4.40 4.53
CA TYR A 46 -11.66 3.41 5.56
C TYR A 46 -12.90 3.79 6.38
N ARG A 47 -13.13 5.10 6.57
CA ARG A 47 -14.32 5.62 7.23
C ARG A 47 -15.60 5.27 6.47
N GLU A 48 -15.59 5.37 5.15
CA GLU A 48 -16.73 4.98 4.31
C GLU A 48 -16.91 3.46 4.27
N MET A 49 -15.83 2.69 4.30
CA MET A 49 -15.90 1.24 4.41
C MET A 49 -16.61 0.82 5.70
N GLU A 50 -16.21 1.37 6.83
CA GLU A 50 -16.87 1.11 8.12
C GLU A 50 -18.35 1.49 8.08
N ALA A 51 -18.70 2.64 7.49
CA ALA A 51 -20.09 3.08 7.36
C ALA A 51 -20.95 2.12 6.50
N ARG A 52 -20.33 1.39 5.57
CA ARG A 52 -21.01 0.35 4.77
C ARG A 52 -20.94 -1.05 5.42
N GLY A 53 -20.39 -1.17 6.63
CA GLY A 53 -20.21 -2.44 7.32
C GLY A 53 -19.17 -3.36 6.68
N LEU A 54 -18.20 -2.78 5.97
CA LEU A 54 -17.10 -3.52 5.34
C LEU A 54 -15.78 -3.25 6.07
N LEU A 55 -15.08 -4.32 6.39
CA LEU A 55 -13.79 -4.28 7.06
C LEU A 55 -12.76 -5.01 6.19
N LEU A 56 -11.49 -4.60 6.32
CA LEU A 56 -10.38 -5.19 5.59
C LEU A 56 -9.22 -5.55 6.54
N PRO A 57 -9.43 -6.52 7.44
CA PRO A 57 -8.38 -6.95 8.36
C PRO A 57 -7.18 -7.56 7.65
N VAL A 58 -6.03 -7.39 8.27
CA VAL A 58 -4.78 -8.04 7.87
C VAL A 58 -4.83 -9.51 8.29
N THR A 59 -4.51 -10.42 7.37
CA THR A 59 -4.38 -11.85 7.67
C THR A 59 -2.93 -12.29 7.74
N ASP A 60 -2.05 -11.66 6.98
CA ASP A 60 -0.62 -11.99 6.92
C ASP A 60 0.19 -10.74 6.64
N VAL A 61 1.38 -10.70 7.21
CA VAL A 61 2.37 -9.66 6.99
C VAL A 61 3.70 -10.32 6.67
N GLU A 62 4.39 -9.79 5.66
CA GLU A 62 5.76 -10.18 5.36
C GLU A 62 6.64 -8.94 5.19
N ALA A 63 7.87 -9.00 5.68
CA ALA A 63 8.85 -7.95 5.51
C ALA A 63 10.26 -8.54 5.48
N SER A 64 11.08 -8.05 4.57
CA SER A 64 12.49 -8.37 4.44
C SER A 64 13.30 -7.07 4.49
N PHE A 65 14.12 -6.94 5.51
CA PHE A 65 14.91 -5.75 5.79
C PHE A 65 16.25 -5.84 5.08
N LYS A 66 16.54 -4.89 4.18
CA LYS A 66 17.78 -4.87 3.38
C LYS A 66 18.77 -3.85 3.90
N GLN A 67 18.30 -2.63 4.17
CA GLN A 67 19.11 -1.54 4.71
C GLN A 67 18.25 -0.71 5.67
N PRO A 68 18.84 -0.14 6.73
CA PRO A 68 18.12 0.68 7.68
C PRO A 68 17.88 2.09 7.15
N ALA A 69 16.78 2.70 7.59
CA ALA A 69 16.58 4.14 7.53
C ALA A 69 16.94 4.76 8.90
N ALA A 70 17.34 6.02 8.91
CA ALA A 70 17.70 6.77 10.10
C ALA A 70 16.76 7.96 10.32
N TYR A 71 16.85 8.56 11.50
CA TYR A 71 16.11 9.79 11.81
C TYR A 71 16.34 10.86 10.74
N ASP A 72 15.26 11.53 10.38
CA ASP A 72 15.23 12.66 9.42
C ASP A 72 15.50 12.28 7.95
N ASP A 73 15.72 11.01 7.65
CA ASP A 73 15.80 10.54 6.26
C ASP A 73 14.46 10.72 5.55
N TRP A 74 14.51 11.12 4.28
CA TRP A 74 13.40 10.94 3.36
C TRP A 74 13.36 9.50 2.87
N ILE A 75 12.16 8.92 2.87
CA ILE A 75 11.87 7.63 2.25
C ILE A 75 10.59 7.72 1.41
N THR A 76 10.44 6.82 0.48
CA THR A 76 9.21 6.71 -0.30
C THR A 76 8.65 5.29 -0.16
N VAL A 77 7.39 5.21 0.23
CA VAL A 77 6.65 3.95 0.25
C VAL A 77 5.99 3.75 -1.11
N TYR A 78 6.41 2.71 -1.81
CA TYR A 78 5.76 2.24 -3.02
C TYR A 78 4.76 1.16 -2.64
N THR A 79 3.52 1.30 -3.09
CA THR A 79 2.45 0.34 -2.82
C THR A 79 1.73 -0.01 -4.10
N ARG A 80 1.46 -1.30 -4.31
CA ARG A 80 0.58 -1.79 -5.37
C ARG A 80 -0.32 -2.90 -4.88
N VAL A 81 -1.45 -3.08 -5.54
CA VAL A 81 -2.23 -4.31 -5.42
C VAL A 81 -1.63 -5.35 -6.35
N ALA A 82 -1.18 -6.45 -5.78
CA ALA A 82 -0.58 -7.55 -6.53
C ALA A 82 -1.60 -8.63 -6.90
N GLU A 83 -2.65 -8.79 -6.11
CA GLU A 83 -3.68 -9.78 -6.34
C GLU A 83 -5.02 -9.36 -5.73
N MET A 84 -6.09 -9.59 -6.48
CA MET A 84 -7.47 -9.53 -6.00
C MET A 84 -8.20 -10.79 -6.44
N LYS A 85 -8.64 -11.60 -5.48
CA LYS A 85 -9.34 -12.85 -5.76
C LYS A 85 -10.43 -13.15 -4.73
N GLY A 86 -11.68 -13.12 -5.18
CA GLY A 86 -12.82 -13.36 -4.30
C GLY A 86 -12.94 -12.32 -3.20
N ALA A 87 -12.77 -12.72 -1.94
CA ALA A 87 -12.73 -11.84 -0.78
C ALA A 87 -11.32 -11.35 -0.42
N ARG A 88 -10.29 -11.87 -1.09
CA ARG A 88 -8.88 -11.63 -0.73
C ARG A 88 -8.26 -10.53 -1.57
N VAL A 89 -7.38 -9.76 -0.94
CA VAL A 89 -6.51 -8.79 -1.60
C VAL A 89 -5.10 -8.88 -1.03
N ARG A 90 -4.10 -8.77 -1.90
CA ARG A 90 -2.69 -8.72 -1.52
C ARG A 90 -2.07 -7.41 -2.00
N PHE A 91 -1.50 -6.68 -1.05
CA PHE A 91 -0.68 -5.51 -1.33
C PHE A 91 0.80 -5.87 -1.27
N GLU A 92 1.57 -5.34 -2.19
CA GLU A 92 3.02 -5.32 -2.12
C GLU A 92 3.51 -3.92 -1.77
N SER A 93 4.54 -3.88 -0.95
CA SER A 93 5.17 -2.63 -0.51
C SER A 93 6.68 -2.69 -0.69
N ARG A 94 7.25 -1.54 -1.07
CA ARG A 94 8.68 -1.31 -1.09
C ARG A 94 8.95 0.01 -0.39
N VAL A 95 9.91 0.03 0.51
CA VAL A 95 10.43 1.26 1.10
C VAL A 95 11.75 1.58 0.42
N VAL A 96 11.81 2.74 -0.22
CA VAL A 96 12.97 3.18 -1.01
C VAL A 96 13.53 4.46 -0.41
N ALA A 97 14.86 4.58 -0.37
CA ALA A 97 15.54 5.75 0.14
C ALA A 97 15.25 6.99 -0.71
N GLY A 98 15.06 8.13 -0.05
CA GLY A 98 14.85 9.43 -0.67
C GLY A 98 13.39 9.71 -1.05
N ASP A 99 13.10 10.96 -1.40
CA ASP A 99 11.84 11.37 -1.99
C ASP A 99 11.87 11.08 -3.49
N GLN A 100 11.26 9.98 -3.89
CA GLN A 100 11.21 9.54 -5.28
C GLN A 100 10.12 10.26 -6.10
N THR A 101 9.25 11.04 -5.46
CA THR A 101 8.18 11.75 -6.15
C THR A 101 8.71 12.89 -7.02
N GLU A 102 9.87 13.44 -6.71
CA GLU A 102 10.53 14.45 -7.54
C GLU A 102 10.88 13.90 -8.93
N THR A 103 11.24 12.63 -9.02
CA THR A 103 11.65 11.98 -10.26
C THR A 103 10.51 11.26 -10.98
N HIS A 104 9.65 10.59 -10.21
CA HIS A 104 8.64 9.67 -10.75
C HIS A 104 7.20 10.17 -10.58
N GLY A 105 7.00 11.34 -9.95
CA GLY A 105 5.66 11.83 -9.65
C GLY A 105 4.96 10.95 -8.60
N GLN A 106 3.69 10.71 -8.80
CA GLN A 106 2.88 9.99 -7.81
C GLN A 106 2.73 8.50 -8.10
N CYS A 107 3.18 8.04 -9.25
CA CYS A 107 3.16 6.62 -9.56
C CYS A 107 4.29 6.21 -10.50
N TYR A 108 4.57 4.93 -10.48
CA TYR A 108 5.62 4.31 -11.27
C TYR A 108 5.11 3.00 -11.88
N GLU A 109 5.45 2.77 -13.14
CA GLU A 109 5.15 1.52 -13.83
C GLU A 109 6.44 0.73 -14.04
N GLY A 110 6.48 -0.47 -13.51
CA GLY A 110 7.63 -1.36 -13.60
C GLY A 110 7.48 -2.54 -12.66
N GLU A 111 8.34 -3.52 -12.81
CA GLU A 111 8.31 -4.72 -11.97
C GLU A 111 8.77 -4.39 -10.55
N GLU A 112 9.88 -3.68 -10.42
CA GLU A 112 10.44 -3.23 -9.15
C GLU A 112 10.70 -1.72 -9.19
N PRO A 113 10.45 -1.00 -8.09
CA PRO A 113 10.80 0.41 -7.99
C PRO A 113 12.30 0.64 -8.13
N PRO A 114 12.71 1.74 -8.78
CA PRO A 114 14.12 2.12 -8.88
C PRO A 114 14.65 2.69 -7.57
N GLY A 115 15.96 2.77 -7.44
CA GLY A 115 16.64 3.33 -6.29
C GLY A 115 17.07 2.29 -5.26
N THR A 116 17.46 2.75 -4.09
CA THR A 116 17.92 1.89 -3.00
C THR A 116 16.73 1.38 -2.20
N ILE A 117 16.43 0.09 -2.33
CA ILE A 117 15.35 -0.55 -1.58
C ILE A 117 15.84 -0.87 -0.17
N LEU A 118 15.15 -0.31 0.82
CA LEU A 118 15.44 -0.52 2.24
C LEU A 118 14.68 -1.73 2.79
N VAL A 119 13.41 -1.87 2.41
CA VAL A 119 12.54 -2.96 2.85
C VAL A 119 11.65 -3.42 1.70
N LYS A 120 11.51 -4.74 1.56
CA LYS A 120 10.52 -5.39 0.70
C LYS A 120 9.49 -6.10 1.57
N GLY A 121 8.24 -5.99 1.22
CA GLY A 121 7.21 -6.71 1.95
C GLY A 121 5.82 -6.54 1.38
N GLY A 122 4.86 -6.81 2.21
CA GLY A 122 3.46 -6.67 1.86
C GLY A 122 2.52 -7.23 2.90
N THR A 123 1.25 -7.13 2.60
CA THR A 123 0.18 -7.59 3.49
C THR A 123 -0.89 -8.31 2.70
N ARG A 124 -1.48 -9.33 3.32
CA ARG A 124 -2.68 -10.00 2.82
C ARG A 124 -3.86 -9.62 3.67
N HIS A 125 -4.99 -9.49 3.04
CA HIS A 125 -6.24 -9.07 3.65
C HIS A 125 -7.40 -9.89 3.14
N VAL A 126 -8.49 -9.87 3.91
CA VAL A 126 -9.77 -10.43 3.50
C VAL A 126 -10.88 -9.41 3.77
N TRP A 127 -11.76 -9.20 2.79
CA TRP A 127 -12.97 -8.41 2.99
C TRP A 127 -13.92 -9.18 3.88
N VAL A 128 -14.38 -8.58 4.97
CA VAL A 128 -15.37 -9.16 5.88
C VAL A 128 -16.49 -8.15 6.15
N ASN A 129 -17.65 -8.69 6.53
CA ASN A 129 -18.75 -7.87 7.02
C ASN A 129 -18.62 -7.61 8.54
N GLU A 130 -19.61 -6.93 9.12
CA GLU A 130 -19.66 -6.62 10.55
C GLU A 130 -19.62 -7.86 11.46
N ASN A 131 -20.02 -9.02 10.95
CA ASN A 131 -19.97 -10.30 11.64
C ASN A 131 -18.67 -11.08 11.39
N TRP A 132 -17.65 -10.42 10.83
CA TRP A 132 -16.36 -11.02 10.49
C TRP A 132 -16.43 -12.18 9.52
N LYS A 133 -17.48 -12.24 8.69
CA LYS A 133 -17.61 -13.24 7.63
C LYS A 133 -17.04 -12.72 6.33
N PRO A 134 -16.23 -13.53 5.61
CA PRO A 134 -15.70 -13.15 4.31
C PRO A 134 -16.81 -12.79 3.32
N VAL A 135 -16.60 -11.68 2.61
CA VAL A 135 -17.52 -11.19 1.57
C VAL A 135 -16.75 -10.84 0.31
N ARG A 136 -17.41 -10.90 -0.83
CA ARG A 136 -16.83 -10.47 -2.10
C ARG A 136 -17.15 -9.01 -2.33
N LEU A 137 -16.13 -8.18 -2.42
CA LEU A 137 -16.30 -6.75 -2.67
C LEU A 137 -17.08 -6.47 -3.96
N SER A 138 -16.90 -7.30 -4.99
CA SER A 138 -17.64 -7.18 -6.25
C SER A 138 -19.16 -7.30 -6.10
N ARG A 139 -19.65 -7.91 -5.02
CA ARG A 139 -21.07 -8.02 -4.71
C ARG A 139 -21.53 -6.94 -3.74
N GLU A 140 -20.74 -6.68 -2.70
CA GLU A 140 -21.12 -5.76 -1.62
C GLU A 140 -20.97 -4.29 -2.02
N ALA A 141 -19.92 -3.97 -2.78
CA ALA A 141 -19.62 -2.63 -3.24
C ALA A 141 -19.00 -2.68 -4.65
N PRO A 142 -19.80 -2.97 -5.70
CA PRO A 142 -19.30 -3.14 -7.07
C PRO A 142 -18.65 -1.88 -7.63
N ASP A 143 -19.07 -0.69 -7.21
CA ASP A 143 -18.47 0.59 -7.54
C ASP A 143 -17.01 0.68 -7.04
N TRP A 144 -16.76 0.29 -5.79
CA TRP A 144 -15.42 0.26 -5.22
C TRP A 144 -14.56 -0.83 -5.84
N HIS A 145 -15.12 -2.00 -6.04
CA HIS A 145 -14.41 -3.08 -6.71
C HIS A 145 -13.91 -2.64 -8.09
N ALA A 146 -14.75 -2.01 -8.89
CA ALA A 146 -14.38 -1.48 -10.19
C ALA A 146 -13.27 -0.42 -10.10
N GLY A 147 -13.34 0.48 -9.12
CA GLY A 147 -12.31 1.49 -8.86
C GLY A 147 -10.97 0.87 -8.48
N LEU A 148 -10.97 -0.12 -7.59
CA LEU A 148 -9.75 -0.82 -7.18
C LEU A 148 -9.12 -1.60 -8.34
N VAL A 149 -9.92 -2.30 -9.14
CA VAL A 149 -9.45 -3.04 -10.31
C VAL A 149 -8.82 -2.11 -11.34
N ARG A 150 -9.49 -0.99 -11.65
CA ARG A 150 -8.98 0.01 -12.59
C ARG A 150 -7.65 0.58 -12.12
N LEU A 151 -7.54 0.99 -10.85
CA LEU A 151 -6.35 1.60 -10.30
C LEU A 151 -5.19 0.61 -10.14
N SER A 152 -5.50 -0.68 -9.90
CA SER A 152 -4.48 -1.71 -9.73
C SER A 152 -3.70 -2.03 -11.01
N GLY A 153 -4.26 -1.74 -12.17
CA GLY A 153 -3.67 -2.13 -13.46
C GLY A 153 -3.68 -3.66 -13.71
N LEU A 154 -4.41 -4.43 -12.92
CA LEU A 154 -4.52 -5.89 -13.08
C LEU A 154 -5.33 -6.28 -14.32
N ILE A 155 -6.21 -5.39 -14.78
CA ILE A 155 -6.91 -5.52 -16.06
C ILE A 155 -6.42 -4.40 -16.96
N LYS A 156 -5.92 -4.75 -18.14
CA LYS A 156 -5.58 -3.78 -19.17
C LYS A 156 -6.86 -3.10 -19.67
N GLY A 157 -7.09 -1.88 -19.26
CA GLY A 157 -8.18 -1.03 -19.75
C GLY A 157 -7.84 0.42 -19.49
N GLU A 158 -7.75 1.19 -20.55
CA GLU A 158 -7.60 2.64 -20.66
C GLU A 158 -6.68 3.34 -19.64
N ASP A 159 -5.75 4.07 -20.21
CA ASP A 159 -4.71 4.89 -19.59
C ASP A 159 -5.33 6.00 -18.70
N ASP A 160 -5.67 5.70 -17.47
CA ASP A 160 -5.94 6.72 -16.45
C ASP A 160 -4.59 7.21 -15.95
N GLY A 161 -4.04 8.19 -16.65
CA GLY A 161 -2.75 8.79 -16.35
C GLY A 161 -2.61 9.18 -14.89
N CYS A 162 -1.48 8.84 -14.32
CA CYS A 162 -0.99 9.46 -13.10
C CYS A 162 -0.78 10.96 -13.37
N ARG A 163 -1.71 11.76 -12.97
CA ARG A 163 -1.58 13.23 -12.91
C ARG A 163 -1.54 13.69 -11.48
#